data_619906d028e83fb0db0f757a9de520ee
#
_entry.id   619906d028e83fb0db0f757a9de520ee
#
_cell.length_a   1.000
_cell.length_b   1.000
_cell.length_c   1.000
_cell.angle_alpha   90.00
_cell.angle_beta   90.00
_cell.angle_gamma   90.00
#
_symmetry.space_group_name_H-M   'P 1'
#
loop_
_entity.id
_entity.type
_entity.pdbx_description
1 polymer ?
#
loop_
_entity_poly.entity_id
_entity_poly.type
_entity_poly.pdbx_seq_one_letter_code
_entity_poly.pdbx_strand_id
1 'polypeptide(L)'
;MRERDVLDERQARMCEERPADYSDLRALFVNCTLKRSPEASNTQGLMDISIEIMRRNEVEVECIRATDHEIATGVQPDMTEHGWEVDEWPAIFDRVMAADILVLGTPIWLGEKSSVCTKVIERLYGNSHLLNEAGQSAYYGRVGGCLVTGNEDGVKHCALEVLYALQHLGYTIPPQADSGWIGEAGPGPSYLDEGSGGPQNDFTNRNTTFMTWNLLHLARMLKDAGGIPAHGNQRSEWEAGCRFDFPNPEHR
;
A
#
# COMPACT_ATOMS: atom_id res chain seq x y z
N MET A 1 28.18 13.89 -9.86
CA MET A 1 26.77 13.91 -10.28
C MET A 1 25.98 14.46 -9.12
N ARG A 2 25.29 15.60 -9.25
CA ARG A 2 24.37 16.04 -8.19
C ARG A 2 23.28 14.99 -8.09
N GLU A 3 23.01 14.48 -6.89
CA GLU A 3 21.79 13.71 -6.62
C GLU A 3 20.63 14.52 -7.21
N ARG A 4 19.90 13.95 -8.15
CA ARG A 4 18.67 14.59 -8.64
C ARG A 4 17.71 14.60 -7.46
N ASP A 5 17.23 15.79 -7.12
CA ASP A 5 16.11 15.90 -6.18
C ASP A 5 14.96 15.07 -6.74
N VAL A 6 14.42 14.16 -5.95
CA VAL A 6 13.35 13.22 -6.35
C VAL A 6 12.07 14.01 -6.63
N LEU A 7 11.86 15.12 -5.90
CA LEU A 7 10.68 15.97 -6.01
C LEU A 7 10.91 17.15 -6.97
N ASP A 8 9.85 17.52 -7.68
CA ASP A 8 9.83 18.80 -8.38
C ASP A 8 9.66 19.98 -7.40
N GLU A 9 9.88 21.22 -7.92
CA GLU A 9 9.80 22.45 -7.09
C GLU A 9 8.41 22.67 -6.47
N ARG A 10 7.35 22.22 -7.12
CA ARG A 10 5.96 22.35 -6.62
C ARG A 10 5.73 21.42 -5.45
N GLN A 11 6.15 20.16 -5.60
CA GLN A 11 6.06 19.13 -4.55
C GLN A 11 6.88 19.56 -3.31
N ALA A 12 8.11 20.03 -3.52
CA ALA A 12 8.97 20.52 -2.44
C ALA A 12 8.33 21.68 -1.65
N ARG A 13 7.80 22.68 -2.35
CA ARG A 13 7.09 23.80 -1.73
C ARG A 13 5.85 23.37 -0.95
N MET A 14 5.05 22.45 -1.47
CA MET A 14 3.88 21.92 -0.76
C MET A 14 4.27 21.24 0.57
N CYS A 15 5.44 20.59 0.63
CA CYS A 15 5.95 20.03 1.88
C CYS A 15 6.37 21.12 2.89
N GLU A 16 6.90 22.26 2.42
CA GLU A 16 7.22 23.42 3.29
C GLU A 16 5.97 24.09 3.86
N GLU A 17 4.88 24.10 3.07
CA GLU A 17 3.58 24.72 3.40
C GLU A 17 2.62 23.75 4.11
N ARG A 18 3.10 22.63 4.64
CA ARG A 18 2.29 21.57 5.23
C ARG A 18 1.22 22.10 6.22
N PRO A 19 -0.06 21.64 6.09
CA PRO A 19 -1.15 22.20 6.88
C PRO A 19 -1.32 21.60 8.27
N ALA A 20 -0.61 20.50 8.59
CA ALA A 20 -0.72 19.77 9.84
C ALA A 20 0.63 19.13 10.22
N ASP A 21 0.71 18.61 11.44
CA ASP A 21 1.82 17.77 11.90
C ASP A 21 1.55 16.31 11.57
N TYR A 22 2.49 15.66 10.88
CA TYR A 22 2.44 14.26 10.50
C TYR A 22 3.58 13.43 11.13
N SER A 23 4.37 14.03 12.03
CA SER A 23 5.61 13.44 12.56
C SER A 23 5.41 12.17 13.39
N ASP A 24 4.20 11.95 13.89
CA ASP A 24 3.85 10.73 14.63
C ASP A 24 3.21 9.64 13.75
N LEU A 25 3.10 9.89 12.44
CA LEU A 25 2.63 8.88 11.49
C LEU A 25 3.76 7.96 11.04
N ARG A 26 3.38 6.73 10.71
CA ARG A 26 4.26 5.71 10.13
C ARG A 26 3.70 5.22 8.82
N ALA A 27 4.56 5.07 7.82
CA ALA A 27 4.18 4.54 6.52
C ALA A 27 5.06 3.35 6.14
N LEU A 28 4.42 2.28 5.66
CA LEU A 28 5.09 1.13 5.08
C LEU A 28 4.80 1.08 3.59
N PHE A 29 5.85 1.08 2.78
CA PHE A 29 5.79 0.82 1.35
C PHE A 29 6.26 -0.61 1.08
N VAL A 30 5.45 -1.38 0.34
CA VAL A 30 5.83 -2.72 -0.10
C VAL A 30 6.01 -2.74 -1.60
N ASN A 31 7.25 -2.84 -2.04
CA ASN A 31 7.62 -2.95 -3.44
C ASN A 31 7.46 -4.40 -3.90
N CYS A 32 6.45 -4.65 -4.73
CA CYS A 32 6.11 -5.96 -5.28
C CYS A 32 6.74 -6.20 -6.67
N THR A 33 7.89 -5.60 -6.95
CA THR A 33 8.68 -5.91 -8.17
C THR A 33 9.09 -7.38 -8.20
N LEU A 34 9.28 -7.95 -9.40
CA LEU A 34 9.83 -9.30 -9.56
C LEU A 34 11.37 -9.36 -9.47
N LYS A 35 12.01 -8.21 -9.34
CA LYS A 35 13.47 -8.06 -9.30
C LYS A 35 13.95 -8.00 -7.86
N ARG A 36 14.96 -8.81 -7.53
CA ARG A 36 15.66 -8.72 -6.23
C ARG A 36 16.65 -7.55 -6.20
N SER A 37 16.95 -7.04 -5.02
CA SER A 37 18.04 -6.08 -4.82
C SER A 37 19.40 -6.72 -5.18
N PRO A 38 20.35 -5.97 -5.77
CA PRO A 38 20.33 -4.52 -6.01
C PRO A 38 19.77 -4.09 -7.39
N GLU A 39 19.07 -4.97 -8.10
CA GLU A 39 18.54 -4.65 -9.43
C GLU A 39 17.56 -3.46 -9.39
N ALA A 40 17.70 -2.51 -10.33
CA ALA A 40 16.85 -1.33 -10.39
C ALA A 40 15.38 -1.69 -10.60
N SER A 41 14.49 -1.12 -9.78
CA SER A 41 13.03 -1.31 -9.87
C SER A 41 12.37 -0.03 -10.34
N ASN A 42 11.67 -0.09 -11.47
CA ASN A 42 10.87 1.03 -11.98
C ASN A 42 9.74 1.41 -11.01
N THR A 43 9.13 0.42 -10.38
CA THR A 43 8.11 0.62 -9.33
C THR A 43 8.70 1.38 -8.14
N GLN A 44 9.94 1.07 -7.74
CA GLN A 44 10.63 1.82 -6.69
C GLN A 44 10.79 3.29 -7.06
N GLY A 45 11.21 3.58 -8.29
CA GLY A 45 11.39 4.97 -8.72
C GLY A 45 10.11 5.81 -8.65
N LEU A 46 8.94 5.22 -8.90
CA LEU A 46 7.66 5.90 -8.71
C LEU A 46 7.31 6.02 -7.22
N MET A 47 7.57 4.99 -6.42
CA MET A 47 7.35 5.00 -4.97
C MET A 47 8.20 6.05 -4.28
N ASP A 48 9.43 6.29 -4.74
CA ASP A 48 10.37 7.24 -4.14
C ASP A 48 9.82 8.66 -4.09
N ILE A 49 8.95 9.06 -5.05
CA ILE A 49 8.26 10.36 -5.01
C ILE A 49 7.35 10.45 -3.78
N SER A 50 6.50 9.46 -3.58
CA SER A 50 5.58 9.42 -2.44
C SER A 50 6.33 9.29 -1.11
N ILE A 51 7.36 8.45 -1.07
CA ILE A 51 8.25 8.27 0.08
C ILE A 51 8.91 9.60 0.47
N GLU A 52 9.45 10.34 -0.50
CA GLU A 52 10.12 11.60 -0.24
C GLU A 52 9.15 12.69 0.25
N ILE A 53 7.93 12.78 -0.33
CA ILE A 53 6.88 13.66 0.19
C ILE A 53 6.58 13.34 1.65
N MET A 54 6.41 12.07 2.00
CA MET A 54 6.12 11.66 3.38
C MET A 54 7.29 11.98 4.31
N ARG A 55 8.53 11.70 3.91
CA ARG A 55 9.73 12.00 4.71
C ARG A 55 9.91 13.50 4.97
N ARG A 56 9.68 14.36 3.96
CA ARG A 56 9.69 15.82 4.13
C ARG A 56 8.59 16.33 5.07
N ASN A 57 7.53 15.55 5.25
CA ASN A 57 6.50 15.79 6.24
C ASN A 57 6.78 15.09 7.59
N GLU A 58 8.03 14.64 7.81
CA GLU A 58 8.52 14.02 9.06
C GLU A 58 7.87 12.68 9.40
N VAL A 59 7.17 12.03 8.43
CA VAL A 59 6.62 10.69 8.61
C VAL A 59 7.76 9.67 8.69
N GLU A 60 7.70 8.74 9.63
CA GLU A 60 8.60 7.58 9.67
C GLU A 60 8.24 6.64 8.52
N VAL A 61 9.11 6.55 7.51
CA VAL A 61 8.84 5.75 6.30
C VAL A 61 9.79 4.57 6.21
N GLU A 62 9.21 3.38 6.18
CA GLU A 62 9.89 2.14 5.83
C GLU A 62 9.48 1.70 4.41
N CYS A 63 10.44 1.13 3.68
CA CYS A 63 10.18 0.52 2.38
C CYS A 63 10.82 -0.85 2.34
N ILE A 64 10.05 -1.88 2.06
CA ILE A 64 10.52 -3.25 1.86
C ILE A 64 10.29 -3.69 0.43
N ARG A 65 11.22 -4.49 -0.10
CA ARG A 65 11.07 -5.17 -1.39
C ARG A 65 10.71 -6.62 -1.11
N ALA A 66 9.47 -7.00 -1.43
CA ALA A 66 8.92 -8.31 -1.07
C ALA A 66 9.75 -9.49 -1.62
N THR A 67 10.39 -9.32 -2.78
CA THR A 67 11.26 -10.35 -3.38
C THR A 67 12.60 -10.55 -2.67
N ASP A 68 13.00 -9.65 -1.77
CA ASP A 68 14.21 -9.81 -0.97
C ASP A 68 13.99 -10.71 0.26
N HIS A 69 12.73 -11.09 0.52
CA HIS A 69 12.31 -11.91 1.65
C HIS A 69 11.77 -13.26 1.20
N GLU A 70 11.96 -14.29 2.02
CA GLU A 70 11.38 -15.62 1.81
C GLU A 70 9.94 -15.64 2.36
N ILE A 71 9.01 -15.08 1.57
CA ILE A 71 7.57 -15.07 1.89
C ILE A 71 6.95 -16.34 1.32
N ALA A 72 6.51 -17.23 2.18
CA ALA A 72 5.82 -18.45 1.79
C ALA A 72 4.45 -18.16 1.14
N THR A 73 4.05 -18.97 0.18
CA THR A 73 2.70 -18.91 -0.42
C THR A 73 1.70 -19.53 0.53
N GLY A 74 0.56 -18.85 0.73
CA GLY A 74 -0.52 -19.36 1.58
C GLY A 74 -1.32 -18.24 2.24
N VAL A 75 -2.34 -18.64 2.99
CA VAL A 75 -3.33 -17.74 3.62
C VAL A 75 -3.46 -17.99 5.13
N GLN A 76 -2.35 -18.39 5.76
CA GLN A 76 -2.27 -18.52 7.21
C GLN A 76 -1.25 -17.51 7.77
N PRO A 77 -1.32 -17.12 9.04
CA PRO A 77 -0.39 -16.16 9.64
C PRO A 77 1.08 -16.59 9.53
N ASP A 78 1.36 -17.86 9.80
CA ASP A 78 2.68 -18.46 9.69
C ASP A 78 2.59 -19.76 8.89
N MET A 79 3.21 -19.78 7.72
CA MET A 79 3.20 -20.95 6.84
C MET A 79 4.19 -22.03 7.24
N THR A 80 5.11 -21.77 8.19
CA THR A 80 5.98 -22.83 8.73
C THR A 80 5.18 -23.89 9.48
N GLU A 81 4.04 -23.52 10.07
CA GLU A 81 3.09 -24.45 10.68
C GLU A 81 2.29 -25.27 9.64
N HIS A 82 2.44 -24.93 8.35
CA HIS A 82 1.72 -25.54 7.22
C HIS A 82 2.65 -26.14 6.16
N GLY A 83 3.85 -26.58 6.58
CA GLY A 83 4.76 -27.40 5.76
C GLY A 83 5.80 -26.62 4.98
N TRP A 84 5.96 -25.33 5.24
CA TRP A 84 7.07 -24.52 4.71
C TRP A 84 8.24 -24.52 5.72
N GLU A 85 9.48 -24.55 5.22
CA GLU A 85 10.67 -24.51 6.07
C GLU A 85 10.97 -23.10 6.59
N VAL A 86 10.68 -22.08 5.77
CA VAL A 86 10.94 -20.67 6.07
C VAL A 86 9.74 -19.83 5.66
N ASP A 87 9.36 -18.88 6.50
CA ASP A 87 8.39 -17.84 6.21
C ASP A 87 8.73 -16.56 6.97
N GLU A 88 9.21 -15.53 6.28
CA GLU A 88 9.53 -14.23 6.89
C GLU A 88 8.30 -13.32 7.04
N TRP A 89 7.13 -13.80 6.59
CA TRP A 89 5.90 -12.99 6.64
C TRP A 89 5.51 -12.54 8.05
N PRO A 90 5.60 -13.35 9.12
CA PRO A 90 5.25 -12.87 10.46
C PRO A 90 6.00 -11.59 10.85
N ALA A 91 7.31 -11.51 10.58
CA ALA A 91 8.09 -10.31 10.85
C ALA A 91 7.74 -9.12 9.95
N ILE A 92 7.33 -9.37 8.70
CA ILE A 92 6.81 -8.33 7.79
C ILE A 92 5.45 -7.84 8.29
N PHE A 93 4.60 -8.75 8.75
CA PHE A 93 3.28 -8.42 9.25
C PHE A 93 3.33 -7.51 10.50
N ASP A 94 4.31 -7.71 11.37
CA ASP A 94 4.54 -6.80 12.51
C ASP A 94 4.80 -5.36 12.05
N ARG A 95 5.54 -5.17 10.95
CA ARG A 95 5.77 -3.86 10.33
C ARG A 95 4.49 -3.28 9.71
N VAL A 96 3.67 -4.14 9.07
CA VAL A 96 2.34 -3.74 8.56
C VAL A 96 1.47 -3.21 9.69
N MET A 97 1.46 -3.91 10.83
CA MET A 97 0.66 -3.54 12.00
C MET A 97 1.19 -2.30 12.73
N ALA A 98 2.47 -1.98 12.60
CA ALA A 98 3.05 -0.76 13.17
C ALA A 98 2.77 0.50 12.31
N ALA A 99 2.36 0.35 11.06
CA ALA A 99 2.15 1.45 10.12
C ALA A 99 0.70 1.99 10.15
N ASP A 100 0.55 3.30 10.07
CA ASP A 100 -0.73 4.00 9.86
C ASP A 100 -1.13 4.01 8.37
N ILE A 101 -0.12 3.93 7.48
CA ILE A 101 -0.27 4.00 6.03
C ILE A 101 0.41 2.80 5.39
N LEU A 102 -0.32 2.06 4.54
CA LEU A 102 0.24 0.98 3.72
C LEU A 102 0.11 1.33 2.24
N VAL A 103 1.22 1.33 1.51
CA VAL A 103 1.23 1.53 0.06
C VAL A 103 1.83 0.29 -0.63
N LEU A 104 1.05 -0.34 -1.51
CA LEU A 104 1.52 -1.43 -2.34
C LEU A 104 1.96 -0.90 -3.70
N GLY A 105 3.23 -1.11 -4.05
CA GLY A 105 3.77 -0.78 -5.36
C GLY A 105 3.88 -2.03 -6.22
N THR A 106 3.31 -2.04 -7.42
CA THR A 106 3.32 -3.20 -8.31
C THR A 106 3.65 -2.84 -9.76
N PRO A 107 4.46 -3.65 -10.46
CA PRO A 107 4.50 -3.59 -11.92
C PRO A 107 3.26 -4.24 -12.54
N ILE A 108 2.96 -3.87 -13.79
CA ILE A 108 1.93 -4.52 -14.63
C ILE A 108 2.58 -5.68 -15.40
N TRP A 109 1.92 -6.81 -15.41
CA TRP A 109 2.25 -7.97 -16.25
C TRP A 109 0.97 -8.54 -16.86
N LEU A 110 0.84 -8.50 -18.20
CA LEU A 110 -0.34 -8.93 -18.93
C LEU A 110 -1.64 -8.25 -18.44
N GLY A 111 -1.56 -6.94 -18.15
CA GLY A 111 -2.68 -6.17 -17.64
C GLY A 111 -2.94 -6.34 -16.13
N GLU A 112 -2.24 -7.24 -15.46
CA GLU A 112 -2.44 -7.63 -14.06
C GLU A 112 -1.31 -7.11 -13.15
N LYS A 113 -1.62 -7.00 -11.85
CA LYS A 113 -0.59 -6.81 -10.81
C LYS A 113 0.36 -8.01 -10.77
N SER A 114 1.58 -7.81 -10.31
CA SER A 114 2.56 -8.90 -10.19
C SER A 114 2.08 -10.03 -9.27
N SER A 115 2.56 -11.24 -9.52
CA SER A 115 2.33 -12.40 -8.64
C SER A 115 2.84 -12.15 -7.21
N VAL A 116 3.90 -11.34 -7.06
CA VAL A 116 4.43 -10.92 -5.76
C VAL A 116 3.41 -10.05 -5.02
N CYS A 117 2.75 -9.11 -5.71
CA CYS A 117 1.68 -8.31 -5.13
C CYS A 117 0.48 -9.16 -4.72
N THR A 118 0.09 -10.12 -5.54
CA THR A 118 -0.95 -11.10 -5.21
C THR A 118 -0.59 -11.88 -3.96
N LYS A 119 0.65 -12.39 -3.87
CA LYS A 119 1.13 -13.09 -2.67
C LYS A 119 1.06 -12.22 -1.43
N VAL A 120 1.51 -10.96 -1.49
CA VAL A 120 1.41 -10.02 -0.35
C VAL A 120 -0.04 -9.84 0.09
N ILE A 121 -0.98 -9.67 -0.85
CA ILE A 121 -2.42 -9.56 -0.53
C ILE A 121 -2.96 -10.83 0.13
N GLU A 122 -2.60 -12.01 -0.38
CA GLU A 122 -2.98 -13.30 0.22
C GLU A 122 -2.44 -13.44 1.64
N ARG A 123 -1.21 -12.99 1.88
CA ARG A 123 -0.62 -13.01 3.21
C ARG A 123 -1.28 -12.01 4.17
N LEU A 124 -1.67 -10.83 3.69
CA LEU A 124 -2.49 -9.90 4.48
C LEU A 124 -3.84 -10.56 4.84
N TYR A 125 -4.47 -11.25 3.89
CA TYR A 125 -5.72 -11.97 4.13
C TYR A 125 -5.55 -13.09 5.17
N GLY A 126 -4.41 -13.77 5.20
CA GLY A 126 -4.09 -14.79 6.21
C GLY A 126 -4.21 -14.29 7.66
N ASN A 127 -4.04 -12.99 7.87
CA ASN A 127 -4.16 -12.34 9.17
C ASN A 127 -5.52 -11.63 9.39
N SER A 128 -6.49 -11.80 8.48
CA SER A 128 -7.78 -11.08 8.51
C SER A 128 -8.69 -11.44 9.69
N HIS A 129 -8.40 -12.55 10.38
CA HIS A 129 -9.12 -12.97 11.59
C HIS A 129 -8.75 -12.16 12.83
N LEU A 130 -7.65 -11.41 12.80
CA LEU A 130 -7.19 -10.63 13.94
C LEU A 130 -8.12 -9.44 14.18
N LEU A 131 -8.36 -9.16 15.47
CA LEU A 131 -9.20 -8.07 15.92
C LEU A 131 -8.37 -7.05 16.70
N ASN A 132 -8.78 -5.78 16.62
CA ASN A 132 -8.29 -4.74 17.51
C ASN A 132 -8.99 -4.80 18.90
N GLU A 133 -8.56 -3.95 19.82
CA GLU A 133 -9.14 -3.91 21.18
C GLU A 133 -10.64 -3.58 21.21
N ALA A 134 -11.15 -2.93 20.18
CA ALA A 134 -12.55 -2.59 20.02
C ALA A 134 -13.39 -3.72 19.39
N GLY A 135 -12.79 -4.87 19.07
CA GLY A 135 -13.46 -6.01 18.45
C GLY A 135 -13.75 -5.86 16.96
N GLN A 136 -13.11 -4.88 16.31
CA GLN A 136 -13.14 -4.67 14.85
C GLN A 136 -11.96 -5.37 14.19
N SER A 137 -11.93 -5.45 12.84
CA SER A 137 -10.74 -5.92 12.13
C SER A 137 -9.48 -5.16 12.58
N ALA A 138 -8.38 -5.87 12.75
CA ALA A 138 -7.10 -5.28 13.17
C ALA A 138 -6.58 -4.21 12.20
N TYR A 139 -7.05 -4.21 10.95
CA TYR A 139 -6.65 -3.20 9.94
C TYR A 139 -7.43 -1.88 10.04
N TYR A 140 -8.50 -1.81 10.84
CA TYR A 140 -9.26 -0.56 11.00
C TYR A 140 -8.40 0.56 11.60
N GLY A 141 -8.69 1.78 11.16
CA GLY A 141 -7.93 2.96 11.56
C GLY A 141 -6.67 3.23 10.73
N ARG A 142 -6.37 2.37 9.76
CA ARG A 142 -5.25 2.53 8.81
C ARG A 142 -5.74 2.92 7.43
N VAL A 143 -4.86 3.53 6.64
CA VAL A 143 -5.15 3.93 5.25
C VAL A 143 -4.32 3.14 4.25
N GLY A 144 -4.88 2.92 3.06
CA GLY A 144 -4.23 2.15 2.01
C GLY A 144 -4.14 2.89 0.68
N GLY A 145 -3.05 2.67 -0.06
CA GLY A 145 -2.81 3.23 -1.38
C GLY A 145 -2.08 2.27 -2.32
N CYS A 146 -2.04 2.62 -3.61
CA CYS A 146 -1.44 1.79 -4.64
C CYS A 146 -0.65 2.61 -5.66
N LEU A 147 0.54 2.13 -6.02
CA LEU A 147 1.39 2.70 -7.08
C LEU A 147 1.69 1.64 -8.14
N VAL A 148 1.49 1.98 -9.41
CA VAL A 148 1.55 1.02 -10.51
C VAL A 148 2.47 1.53 -11.63
N THR A 149 3.37 0.68 -12.13
CA THR A 149 4.23 1.01 -13.29
C THR A 149 4.18 -0.09 -14.33
N GLY A 150 4.22 0.27 -15.60
CA GLY A 150 4.30 -0.72 -16.68
C GLY A 150 4.51 -0.10 -18.05
N ASN A 151 4.73 -0.97 -19.03
CA ASN A 151 4.83 -0.65 -20.46
C ASN A 151 3.66 -1.26 -21.25
N GLU A 152 2.53 -1.44 -20.58
CA GLU A 152 1.28 -1.93 -21.14
C GLU A 152 0.10 -1.38 -20.34
N ASP A 153 -1.10 -1.41 -20.90
CA ASP A 153 -2.31 -0.95 -20.24
C ASP A 153 -2.64 -1.82 -19.02
N GLY A 154 -3.28 -1.25 -18.02
CA GLY A 154 -3.72 -1.99 -16.83
C GLY A 154 -3.56 -1.25 -15.49
N VAL A 155 -3.09 0.01 -15.45
CA VAL A 155 -2.95 0.76 -14.19
C VAL A 155 -4.24 0.73 -13.38
N LYS A 156 -5.38 1.05 -14.01
CA LYS A 156 -6.66 1.13 -13.30
C LYS A 156 -7.18 -0.24 -12.88
N HIS A 157 -6.93 -1.28 -13.66
CA HIS A 157 -7.27 -2.64 -13.29
C HIS A 157 -6.46 -3.10 -12.06
N CYS A 158 -5.14 -2.95 -12.11
CA CYS A 158 -4.27 -3.29 -10.97
C CYS A 158 -4.66 -2.50 -9.71
N ALA A 159 -4.91 -1.19 -9.85
CA ALA A 159 -5.30 -0.34 -8.74
C ALA A 159 -6.65 -0.75 -8.14
N LEU A 160 -7.66 -1.06 -8.98
CA LEU A 160 -8.96 -1.54 -8.53
C LEU A 160 -8.82 -2.77 -7.64
N GLU A 161 -8.06 -3.77 -8.08
CA GLU A 161 -7.88 -5.00 -7.33
C GLU A 161 -7.13 -4.80 -6.01
N VAL A 162 -6.04 -4.02 -6.03
CA VAL A 162 -5.26 -3.72 -4.83
C VAL A 162 -6.09 -2.93 -3.82
N LEU A 163 -6.73 -1.84 -4.26
CA LEU A 163 -7.50 -0.98 -3.37
C LEU A 163 -8.75 -1.69 -2.83
N TYR A 164 -9.42 -2.52 -3.65
CA TYR A 164 -10.53 -3.33 -3.18
C TYR A 164 -10.08 -4.35 -2.13
N ALA A 165 -8.95 -5.03 -2.36
CA ALA A 165 -8.40 -5.98 -1.39
C ALA A 165 -8.08 -5.30 -0.05
N LEU A 166 -7.41 -4.14 -0.08
CA LEU A 166 -7.10 -3.38 1.13
C LEU A 166 -8.37 -2.92 1.85
N GLN A 167 -9.34 -2.38 1.11
CA GLN A 167 -10.62 -1.95 1.68
C GLN A 167 -11.39 -3.11 2.31
N HIS A 168 -11.42 -4.27 1.63
CA HIS A 168 -12.09 -5.47 2.15
C HIS A 168 -11.45 -5.98 3.46
N LEU A 169 -10.14 -5.86 3.59
CA LEU A 169 -9.42 -6.20 4.83
C LEU A 169 -9.73 -5.25 6.00
N GLY A 170 -10.09 -4.00 5.70
CA GLY A 170 -10.42 -3.00 6.72
C GLY A 170 -9.64 -1.70 6.64
N TYR A 171 -8.77 -1.53 5.65
CA TYR A 171 -8.12 -0.24 5.39
C TYR A 171 -9.13 0.79 4.90
N THR A 172 -8.99 2.02 5.35
CA THR A 172 -9.73 3.16 4.78
C THR A 172 -9.01 3.64 3.53
N ILE A 173 -9.74 3.75 2.42
CA ILE A 173 -9.20 4.17 1.13
C ILE A 173 -9.58 5.63 0.89
N PRO A 174 -8.61 6.57 0.84
CA PRO A 174 -8.91 7.98 0.54
C PRO A 174 -9.30 8.19 -0.92
N PRO A 175 -9.84 9.38 -1.26
CA PRO A 175 -10.01 9.77 -2.66
C PRO A 175 -8.67 9.68 -3.41
N GLN A 176 -8.71 9.22 -4.67
CA GLN A 176 -7.52 9.14 -5.53
C GLN A 176 -6.35 8.38 -4.89
N ALA A 177 -6.64 7.25 -4.26
CA ALA A 177 -5.67 6.43 -3.53
C ALA A 177 -4.71 5.64 -4.44
N ASP A 178 -4.74 5.89 -5.75
CA ASP A 178 -3.86 5.27 -6.74
C ASP A 178 -3.14 6.30 -7.60
N SER A 179 -1.93 5.95 -8.02
CA SER A 179 -1.22 6.61 -9.10
C SER A 179 -0.45 5.58 -9.91
N GLY A 180 -0.15 5.93 -11.15
CA GLY A 180 0.62 5.05 -12.00
C GLY A 180 1.19 5.74 -13.23
N TRP A 181 2.13 5.03 -13.86
CA TRP A 181 2.75 5.42 -15.11
C TRP A 181 2.73 4.26 -16.10
N ILE A 182 2.41 4.58 -17.34
CA ILE A 182 2.46 3.64 -18.46
C ILE A 182 3.43 4.20 -19.51
N GLY A 183 4.44 3.40 -19.84
CA GLY A 183 5.31 3.63 -20.98
C GLY A 183 4.72 3.07 -22.27
N GLU A 184 5.46 3.27 -23.36
CA GLU A 184 5.12 2.69 -24.67
C GLU A 184 5.11 1.14 -24.59
N ALA A 185 4.05 0.53 -25.09
CA ALA A 185 3.88 -0.92 -25.08
C ALA A 185 4.97 -1.62 -25.92
N GLY A 186 5.42 -2.77 -25.44
CA GLY A 186 6.49 -3.56 -26.07
C GLY A 186 7.88 -3.24 -25.50
N PRO A 187 8.96 -3.21 -26.31
CA PRO A 187 10.32 -2.99 -25.83
C PRO A 187 10.67 -1.51 -25.57
N GLY A 188 9.67 -0.66 -25.38
CA GLY A 188 9.87 0.75 -25.06
C GLY A 188 10.57 0.99 -23.72
N PRO A 189 11.10 2.20 -23.47
CA PRO A 189 11.78 2.52 -22.23
C PRO A 189 10.80 2.42 -21.04
N SER A 190 11.26 1.81 -19.96
CA SER A 190 10.51 1.73 -18.70
C SER A 190 10.71 2.99 -17.87
N TYR A 191 9.94 3.16 -16.79
CA TYR A 191 9.82 4.41 -16.02
C TYR A 191 11.16 5.12 -15.72
N LEU A 192 12.20 4.38 -15.31
CA LEU A 192 13.52 4.94 -14.96
C LEU A 192 14.49 5.00 -16.14
N ASP A 193 14.15 4.38 -17.28
CA ASP A 193 15.07 4.30 -18.43
C ASP A 193 15.23 5.66 -19.11
N GLU A 194 16.39 5.89 -19.69
CA GLU A 194 16.64 7.09 -20.48
C GLU A 194 15.64 7.20 -21.64
N GLY A 195 15.09 8.39 -21.81
CA GLY A 195 14.10 8.67 -22.86
C GLY A 195 12.66 8.27 -22.53
N SER A 196 12.39 7.63 -21.39
CA SER A 196 11.02 7.29 -20.97
C SER A 196 10.15 8.52 -20.65
N GLY A 197 10.78 9.60 -20.16
CA GLY A 197 10.08 10.75 -19.61
C GLY A 197 9.27 10.44 -18.34
N GLY A 198 9.38 9.22 -17.81
CA GLY A 198 8.60 8.76 -16.66
C GLY A 198 8.72 9.66 -15.43
N PRO A 199 9.92 9.89 -14.89
CA PRO A 199 10.11 10.76 -13.72
C PRO A 199 9.72 12.24 -13.94
N GLN A 200 9.63 12.69 -15.19
CA GLN A 200 9.24 14.06 -15.56
C GLN A 200 7.77 14.16 -16.02
N ASN A 201 7.01 13.06 -15.96
CA ASN A 201 5.63 13.05 -16.42
C ASN A 201 4.73 13.82 -15.46
N ASP A 202 4.25 15.01 -15.90
CA ASP A 202 3.42 15.91 -15.09
C ASP A 202 2.13 15.25 -14.59
N PHE A 203 1.49 14.41 -15.41
CA PHE A 203 0.26 13.73 -15.02
C PHE A 203 0.50 12.71 -13.90
N THR A 204 1.55 11.92 -14.03
CA THR A 204 1.95 10.93 -13.01
C THR A 204 2.37 11.63 -11.71
N ASN A 205 3.20 12.67 -11.80
CA ASN A 205 3.67 13.42 -10.64
C ASN A 205 2.52 14.09 -9.89
N ARG A 206 1.57 14.71 -10.62
CA ARG A 206 0.37 15.28 -10.03
C ARG A 206 -0.46 14.24 -9.29
N ASN A 207 -0.73 13.09 -9.92
CA ASN A 207 -1.56 12.05 -9.32
C ASN A 207 -0.86 11.40 -8.12
N THR A 208 0.45 11.19 -8.18
CA THR A 208 1.24 10.68 -7.05
C THR A 208 1.22 11.67 -5.88
N THR A 209 1.31 12.98 -6.18
CA THR A 209 1.17 14.03 -5.18
C THR A 209 -0.19 14.00 -4.51
N PHE A 210 -1.28 13.96 -5.29
CA PHE A 210 -2.65 13.90 -4.74
C PHE A 210 -2.86 12.65 -3.89
N MET A 211 -2.46 11.49 -4.39
CA MET A 211 -2.53 10.24 -3.63
C MET A 211 -1.82 10.38 -2.28
N THR A 212 -0.57 10.85 -2.31
CA THR A 212 0.26 10.93 -1.10
C THR A 212 -0.35 11.88 -0.06
N TRP A 213 -0.78 13.08 -0.47
CA TRP A 213 -1.40 14.03 0.44
C TRP A 213 -2.74 13.53 0.98
N ASN A 214 -3.56 12.86 0.16
CA ASN A 214 -4.81 12.27 0.64
C ASN A 214 -4.56 11.14 1.66
N LEU A 215 -3.51 10.34 1.48
CA LEU A 215 -3.08 9.34 2.47
C LEU A 215 -2.68 10.00 3.79
N LEU A 216 -1.85 11.04 3.75
CA LEU A 216 -1.41 11.79 4.93
C LEU A 216 -2.59 12.41 5.68
N HIS A 217 -3.47 13.12 4.97
CA HIS A 217 -4.63 13.77 5.57
C HIS A 217 -5.56 12.77 6.24
N LEU A 218 -5.90 11.68 5.53
CA LEU A 218 -6.83 10.70 6.06
C LEU A 218 -6.22 9.93 7.24
N ALA A 219 -4.93 9.57 7.17
CA ALA A 219 -4.23 8.94 8.29
C ALA A 219 -4.22 9.85 9.53
N ARG A 220 -3.94 11.15 9.34
CA ARG A 220 -4.00 12.13 10.42
C ARG A 220 -5.40 12.22 11.04
N MET A 221 -6.43 12.35 10.19
CA MET A 221 -7.82 12.43 10.66
C MET A 221 -8.24 11.19 11.45
N LEU A 222 -7.88 9.99 10.98
CA LEU A 222 -8.20 8.74 11.68
C LEU A 222 -7.44 8.64 13.00
N LYS A 223 -6.17 9.03 13.04
CA LYS A 223 -5.38 8.99 14.27
C LYS A 223 -5.90 9.97 15.31
N ASP A 224 -6.26 11.19 14.90
CA ASP A 224 -6.87 12.21 15.78
C ASP A 224 -8.23 11.77 16.32
N ALA A 225 -9.02 11.05 15.51
CA ALA A 225 -10.32 10.52 15.91
C ALA A 225 -10.24 9.24 16.76
N GLY A 226 -9.04 8.66 16.94
CA GLY A 226 -8.88 7.37 17.60
C GLY A 226 -9.37 6.17 16.77
N GLY A 227 -9.41 6.32 15.44
CA GLY A 227 -9.84 5.29 14.49
C GLY A 227 -11.31 5.41 14.09
N ILE A 228 -11.88 4.31 13.61
CA ILE A 228 -13.30 4.22 13.24
C ILE A 228 -14.12 3.84 14.49
N PRO A 229 -15.20 4.57 14.83
CA PRO A 229 -16.02 4.25 16.00
C PRO A 229 -16.53 2.80 15.97
N ALA A 230 -16.44 2.13 17.12
CA ALA A 230 -16.84 0.74 17.27
C ALA A 230 -18.34 0.66 17.64
N HIS A 231 -19.20 0.72 16.63
CA HIS A 231 -20.63 0.55 16.77
C HIS A 231 -21.23 -0.04 15.49
N GLY A 232 -21.85 -1.22 15.58
CA GLY A 232 -22.45 -1.89 14.44
C GLY A 232 -21.45 -2.52 13.43
N ASN A 233 -20.14 -2.47 13.74
CA ASN A 233 -19.04 -2.97 12.93
C ASN A 233 -18.04 -3.82 13.73
N GLN A 234 -18.45 -4.30 14.91
CA GLN A 234 -17.63 -5.11 15.79
C GLN A 234 -17.83 -6.59 15.43
N ARG A 235 -16.82 -7.17 14.83
CA ARG A 235 -16.83 -8.59 14.45
C ARG A 235 -16.91 -9.51 15.66
N SER A 236 -16.31 -9.10 16.80
CA SER A 236 -16.39 -9.83 18.06
C SER A 236 -17.83 -10.04 18.54
N GLU A 237 -18.70 -9.05 18.39
CA GLU A 237 -20.13 -9.17 18.76
C GLU A 237 -20.85 -10.14 17.83
N TRP A 238 -20.60 -10.07 16.53
CA TRP A 238 -21.13 -11.00 15.55
C TRP A 238 -20.72 -12.44 15.84
N GLU A 239 -19.45 -12.67 16.12
CA GLU A 239 -18.90 -13.99 16.46
C GLU A 239 -19.44 -14.50 17.80
N ALA A 240 -19.72 -13.63 18.76
CA ALA A 240 -20.41 -13.95 20.00
C ALA A 240 -21.92 -14.24 19.83
N GLY A 241 -22.45 -14.11 18.62
CA GLY A 241 -23.83 -14.47 18.30
C GLY A 241 -24.85 -13.34 18.33
N CYS A 242 -24.41 -12.07 18.42
CA CYS A 242 -25.31 -10.92 18.42
C CYS A 242 -26.19 -10.87 17.17
N ARG A 243 -25.63 -11.13 16.00
CA ARG A 243 -26.30 -11.10 14.68
C ARG A 243 -27.05 -9.80 14.37
N PHE A 244 -27.02 -8.78 15.23
CA PHE A 244 -27.70 -7.48 15.06
C PHE A 244 -29.18 -7.62 14.67
N ASP A 245 -29.88 -8.61 15.21
CA ASP A 245 -31.27 -8.96 14.91
C ASP A 245 -31.57 -9.35 13.44
N PHE A 246 -30.55 -9.56 12.62
CA PHE A 246 -30.74 -10.05 11.27
C PHE A 246 -31.12 -11.53 11.23
N PRO A 247 -31.97 -11.95 10.28
CA PRO A 247 -32.19 -13.38 10.03
C PRO A 247 -30.89 -14.09 9.72
N ASN A 248 -30.84 -15.37 10.03
CA ASN A 248 -29.64 -16.15 9.91
C ASN A 248 -28.96 -16.02 8.53
N PRO A 249 -27.65 -15.71 8.48
CA PRO A 249 -26.90 -15.61 7.26
C PRO A 249 -26.24 -16.91 6.80
N GLU A 250 -26.79 -18.07 7.11
CA GLU A 250 -26.20 -19.39 6.76
C GLU A 250 -25.96 -19.56 5.27
N HIS A 251 -26.71 -18.86 4.44
CA HIS A 251 -26.62 -18.99 2.98
C HIS A 251 -26.02 -17.71 2.39
N ARG A 252 -24.72 -17.69 2.24
CA ARG A 252 -23.96 -16.64 1.58
C ARG A 252 -23.28 -17.16 0.34
#